data_fbb26639aa88050bec62c74e82a12b13
#
_entry.id   fbb26639aa88050bec62c74e82a12b13
#
_cell.length_a   1.000
_cell.length_b   1.000
_cell.length_c   1.000
_cell.angle_alpha   90.00
_cell.angle_beta   90.00
_cell.angle_gamma   90.00
#
_symmetry.space_group_name_H-M   'P 1'
#
loop_
_entity.id
_entity.type
_entity.pdbx_description
1 polymer ?
#
loop_
_entity_poly.entity_id
_entity_poly.type
_entity_poly.pdbx_seq_one_letter_code
_entity_poly.pdbx_strand_id
1 'polypeptide(L)'
;MSYTIYFATCHLAGTTGTAKLYDIIITINYRKLIGVLIMKNYGLVLGGGGAKGGYEIGVWKALRELNVDLKAVVGASVGALNGALIVQDDYDAAYDLWTDLTMEKVIKVEKEIEEGKGKILSKGMFDTAYNALKEGGLDVTPLKEIMDEVLDEDKVRNSKVDFGLVTFSVTDFKPVRVFKKDIPYGKLKDYLLASSCFPAFKRQEIEDKKFIDGGIWDNIPASLMIEKGIKDMIIVDVSGPGLNRKINEKDLNIIHVKNSEDLGGTLDFNGDRAKRNIEIGYLDTLKSFGKLKGSSYYLISSAEDKEMSIKDVSNDDLKKLYYFLGIEMKNKVSAQNKLIITRILNTLKKYAGGSLKVEDIYIAMMEITAEQLQIERGNKYKKEELLDEIIGRYEEIKDSKDFSEYISNLSSLLSSKSMVDFNRELKNNIIDGKFLIAYNADVREENEGNKRFRRLLAMTFPKITISNLFISIILERRNFN
;
A
#
# COMPACT_ATOMS: atom_id res chain seq x y z
N MET A 1 26.66 -31.67 13.88
CA MET A 1 28.03 -31.28 13.45
C MET A 1 28.37 -29.96 14.11
N SER A 2 29.24 -30.00 15.11
CA SER A 2 29.71 -28.81 15.85
C SER A 2 30.68 -28.03 14.99
N TYR A 3 30.40 -26.78 14.69
CA TYR A 3 31.42 -25.86 14.17
C TYR A 3 31.93 -24.98 15.31
N THR A 4 33.16 -25.26 15.73
CA THR A 4 33.92 -24.43 16.67
C THR A 4 34.46 -23.23 15.90
N ILE A 5 34.00 -22.03 16.22
CA ILE A 5 34.52 -20.80 15.65
C ILE A 5 35.71 -20.35 16.53
N TYR A 6 36.91 -20.34 15.97
CA TYR A 6 38.11 -19.78 16.59
C TYR A 6 38.04 -18.25 16.61
N PHE A 7 38.04 -17.68 17.79
CA PHE A 7 38.34 -16.26 17.97
C PHE A 7 39.82 -15.99 17.90
N ALA A 8 40.28 -15.34 16.84
CA ALA A 8 41.59 -14.76 16.79
C ALA A 8 41.57 -13.38 17.46
N THR A 9 42.07 -13.29 18.67
CA THR A 9 42.33 -12.03 19.36
C THR A 9 43.64 -11.43 18.83
N CYS A 10 43.54 -10.42 17.98
CA CYS A 10 44.71 -9.55 17.68
C CYS A 10 44.77 -8.41 18.70
N HIS A 11 45.71 -8.49 19.62
CA HIS A 11 46.11 -7.37 20.44
C HIS A 11 46.98 -6.43 19.59
N LEU A 12 46.47 -5.24 19.27
CA LEU A 12 47.28 -4.10 18.86
C LEU A 12 46.90 -2.89 19.72
N ALA A 13 47.86 -2.47 20.49
CA ALA A 13 47.80 -1.31 21.35
C ALA A 13 47.74 0.00 20.56
N GLY A 14 46.89 0.90 20.99
CA GLY A 14 47.02 2.34 20.79
C GLY A 14 46.28 2.95 19.60
N THR A 15 44.98 3.17 19.70
CA THR A 15 44.26 4.38 19.24
C THR A 15 42.80 4.31 19.70
N THR A 16 42.40 5.14 20.68
CA THR A 16 41.17 5.03 21.44
C THR A 16 39.92 5.69 20.79
N GLY A 17 39.99 6.07 19.51
CA GLY A 17 38.88 6.72 18.81
C GLY A 17 38.25 5.91 17.67
N THR A 18 39.06 5.25 16.86
CA THR A 18 38.65 4.53 15.66
C THR A 18 38.12 3.13 15.94
N ALA A 19 38.60 2.45 16.97
CA ALA A 19 38.13 1.13 17.37
C ALA A 19 36.65 1.13 17.81
N LYS A 20 36.21 2.16 18.54
CA LYS A 20 34.79 2.29 18.92
C LYS A 20 33.83 2.50 17.73
N LEU A 21 34.29 3.18 16.69
CA LEU A 21 33.47 3.39 15.48
C LEU A 21 33.35 2.10 14.65
N TYR A 22 34.45 1.33 14.54
CA TYR A 22 34.44 0.02 13.88
C TYR A 22 33.61 -1.01 14.64
N ASP A 23 33.67 -1.05 15.96
CA ASP A 23 32.83 -1.94 16.78
C ASP A 23 31.35 -1.58 16.68
N ILE A 24 31.01 -0.30 16.59
CA ILE A 24 29.64 0.16 16.37
C ILE A 24 29.16 -0.21 14.97
N ILE A 25 29.97 -0.02 13.94
CA ILE A 25 29.62 -0.35 12.54
C ILE A 25 29.51 -1.88 12.36
N ILE A 26 30.42 -2.65 12.94
CA ILE A 26 30.34 -4.13 12.93
C ILE A 26 29.12 -4.59 13.73
N THR A 27 28.84 -4.02 14.88
CA THR A 27 27.65 -4.37 15.70
C THR A 27 26.34 -4.00 15.01
N ILE A 28 26.29 -2.88 14.29
CA ILE A 28 25.13 -2.47 13.49
C ILE A 28 24.95 -3.39 12.27
N ASN A 29 26.03 -3.75 11.57
CA ASN A 29 25.97 -4.68 10.44
C ASN A 29 25.71 -6.13 10.90
N TYR A 30 26.30 -6.56 12.01
CA TYR A 30 25.96 -7.86 12.62
C TYR A 30 24.51 -7.89 13.13
N ARG A 31 24.01 -6.83 13.74
CA ARG A 31 22.58 -6.74 14.11
C ARG A 31 21.66 -6.72 12.89
N LYS A 32 22.05 -6.12 11.76
CA LYS A 32 21.32 -6.22 10.49
C LYS A 32 21.37 -7.61 9.88
N LEU A 33 22.52 -8.31 9.99
CA LEU A 33 22.68 -9.67 9.46
C LEU A 33 22.06 -10.73 10.39
N ILE A 34 22.15 -10.53 11.73
CA ILE A 34 21.49 -11.37 12.73
C ILE A 34 20.02 -11.01 12.92
N GLY A 35 19.60 -9.81 12.54
CA GLY A 35 18.18 -9.40 12.51
C GLY A 35 17.27 -10.29 11.65
N VAL A 36 17.87 -11.12 10.79
CA VAL A 36 17.18 -12.19 10.03
C VAL A 36 17.00 -13.48 10.84
N LEU A 37 17.65 -13.62 12.02
CA LEU A 37 17.70 -14.86 12.79
C LEU A 37 17.20 -14.74 14.25
N ILE A 38 16.80 -13.56 14.70
CA ILE A 38 16.08 -13.44 15.97
C ILE A 38 14.61 -13.51 15.61
N MET A 39 13.98 -14.64 15.87
CA MET A 39 12.54 -14.79 15.85
C MET A 39 11.94 -13.74 16.80
N LYS A 40 11.56 -12.58 16.26
CA LYS A 40 10.90 -11.55 17.04
C LYS A 40 9.43 -11.94 17.15
N ASN A 41 8.95 -12.07 18.36
CA ASN A 41 7.54 -12.26 18.63
C ASN A 41 6.81 -10.92 18.49
N TYR A 42 6.07 -10.74 17.42
CA TYR A 42 5.35 -9.50 17.12
C TYR A 42 3.96 -9.48 17.75
N GLY A 43 3.50 -8.29 18.10
CA GLY A 43 2.08 -8.00 18.25
C GLY A 43 1.50 -7.62 16.88
N LEU A 44 0.38 -8.22 16.48
CA LEU A 44 -0.34 -7.88 15.25
C LEU A 44 -1.55 -7.00 15.58
N VAL A 45 -1.62 -5.81 14.99
CA VAL A 45 -2.71 -4.86 15.16
C VAL A 45 -3.48 -4.76 13.85
N LEU A 46 -4.77 -5.10 13.88
CA LEU A 46 -5.64 -5.14 12.72
C LEU A 46 -6.67 -4.00 12.77
N GLY A 47 -6.74 -3.22 11.71
CA GLY A 47 -7.64 -2.08 11.61
C GLY A 47 -9.06 -2.48 11.22
N GLY A 48 -10.07 -1.70 11.61
CA GLY A 48 -11.42 -1.85 11.12
C GLY A 48 -11.56 -1.39 9.66
N GLY A 49 -12.46 -2.05 8.89
CA GLY A 49 -12.66 -1.70 7.49
C GLY A 49 -13.77 -2.43 6.74
N GLY A 50 -14.55 -3.27 7.41
CA GLY A 50 -15.65 -4.03 6.81
C GLY A 50 -15.17 -4.95 5.68
N ALA A 51 -15.73 -4.82 4.47
CA ALA A 51 -15.41 -5.65 3.30
C ALA A 51 -13.93 -5.59 2.86
N LYS A 52 -13.15 -4.65 3.37
CA LYS A 52 -11.70 -4.56 3.13
C LYS A 52 -10.88 -5.60 3.89
N GLY A 53 -11.48 -6.33 4.82
CA GLY A 53 -10.79 -7.28 5.70
C GLY A 53 -10.14 -8.47 4.98
N GLY A 54 -10.52 -8.78 3.73
CA GLY A 54 -9.78 -9.74 2.90
C GLY A 54 -8.29 -9.40 2.79
N TYR A 55 -7.93 -8.12 2.80
CA TYR A 55 -6.54 -7.65 2.82
C TYR A 55 -5.75 -8.23 4.02
N GLU A 56 -6.36 -8.29 5.20
CA GLU A 56 -5.73 -8.81 6.43
C GLU A 56 -5.46 -10.32 6.34
N ILE A 57 -6.27 -11.07 5.59
CA ILE A 57 -6.02 -12.49 5.31
C ILE A 57 -4.78 -12.65 4.42
N GLY A 58 -4.59 -11.74 3.47
CA GLY A 58 -3.35 -11.66 2.66
C GLY A 58 -2.13 -11.32 3.51
N VAL A 59 -2.26 -10.39 4.45
CA VAL A 59 -1.21 -10.10 5.45
C VAL A 59 -0.87 -11.36 6.23
N TRP A 60 -1.86 -12.06 6.74
CA TRP A 60 -1.64 -13.31 7.49
C TRP A 60 -0.94 -14.38 6.63
N LYS A 61 -1.32 -14.56 5.35
CA LYS A 61 -0.61 -15.45 4.42
C LYS A 61 0.89 -15.15 4.36
N ALA A 62 1.24 -13.87 4.18
CA ALA A 62 2.64 -13.46 4.11
C ALA A 62 3.38 -13.67 5.43
N LEU A 63 2.76 -13.39 6.58
CA LEU A 63 3.36 -13.61 7.89
C LEU A 63 3.65 -15.09 8.15
N ARG A 64 2.74 -15.99 7.73
CA ARG A 64 2.96 -17.46 7.79
C ARG A 64 4.15 -17.87 6.91
N GLU A 65 4.21 -17.41 5.66
CA GLU A 65 5.32 -17.71 4.75
C GLU A 65 6.67 -17.18 5.28
N LEU A 66 6.66 -16.01 5.89
CA LEU A 66 7.84 -15.39 6.50
C LEU A 66 8.23 -16.01 7.84
N ASN A 67 7.45 -17.00 8.36
CA ASN A 67 7.62 -17.61 9.66
C ASN A 67 7.70 -16.55 10.78
N VAL A 68 6.77 -15.59 10.76
CA VAL A 68 6.66 -14.55 11.79
C VAL A 68 5.86 -15.09 12.98
N ASP A 69 6.51 -15.17 14.14
CA ASP A 69 5.84 -15.56 15.38
C ASP A 69 5.02 -14.41 15.95
N LEU A 70 3.75 -14.67 16.26
CA LEU A 70 2.85 -13.72 16.88
C LEU A 70 2.74 -13.99 18.39
N LYS A 71 2.83 -12.93 19.19
CA LYS A 71 2.65 -12.94 20.64
C LYS A 71 1.23 -12.60 21.05
N ALA A 72 0.63 -11.66 20.32
CA ALA A 72 -0.74 -11.25 20.50
C ALA A 72 -1.30 -10.68 19.20
N VAL A 73 -2.61 -10.78 19.04
CA VAL A 73 -3.37 -10.12 17.97
C VAL A 73 -4.43 -9.23 18.60
N VAL A 74 -4.52 -7.98 18.17
CA VAL A 74 -5.61 -7.07 18.59
C VAL A 74 -6.27 -6.45 17.38
N GLY A 75 -7.57 -6.21 17.47
CA GLY A 75 -8.32 -5.62 16.35
C GLY A 75 -9.53 -4.83 16.77
N ALA A 76 -10.05 -4.07 15.80
CA ALA A 76 -11.34 -3.39 15.89
C ALA A 76 -12.19 -3.79 14.69
N SER A 77 -13.52 -3.91 14.87
CA SER A 77 -14.44 -4.25 13.78
C SER A 77 -14.02 -5.56 13.07
N VAL A 78 -13.93 -5.54 11.74
CA VAL A 78 -13.45 -6.68 10.94
C VAL A 78 -12.07 -7.16 11.38
N GLY A 79 -11.19 -6.26 11.83
CA GLY A 79 -9.89 -6.64 12.37
C GLY A 79 -9.98 -7.47 13.65
N ALA A 80 -11.04 -7.32 14.46
CA ALA A 80 -11.30 -8.21 15.59
C ALA A 80 -11.79 -9.59 15.12
N LEU A 81 -12.66 -9.65 14.11
CA LEU A 81 -13.13 -10.91 13.52
C LEU A 81 -11.96 -11.71 12.93
N ASN A 82 -11.17 -11.08 12.05
CA ASN A 82 -9.99 -11.70 11.47
C ASN A 82 -8.93 -12.05 12.51
N GLY A 83 -8.77 -11.20 13.53
CA GLY A 83 -7.87 -11.46 14.63
C GLY A 83 -8.19 -12.75 15.41
N ALA A 84 -9.47 -13.02 15.63
CA ALA A 84 -9.92 -14.27 16.26
C ALA A 84 -9.59 -15.49 15.38
N LEU A 85 -9.84 -15.40 14.06
CA LEU A 85 -9.51 -16.46 13.09
C LEU A 85 -7.99 -16.71 13.01
N ILE A 86 -7.16 -15.64 13.06
CA ILE A 86 -5.70 -15.76 13.10
C ILE A 86 -5.23 -16.47 14.37
N VAL A 87 -5.82 -16.14 15.52
CA VAL A 87 -5.47 -16.75 16.81
C VAL A 87 -5.94 -18.19 16.89
N GLN A 88 -7.03 -18.53 16.23
CA GLN A 88 -7.54 -19.90 16.06
C GLN A 88 -6.66 -20.73 15.11
N ASP A 89 -5.85 -20.07 14.25
CA ASP A 89 -4.92 -20.64 13.25
C ASP A 89 -5.60 -21.52 12.19
N ASP A 90 -6.75 -21.05 11.67
CA ASP A 90 -7.50 -21.72 10.61
C ASP A 90 -7.51 -20.84 9.33
N TYR A 91 -6.36 -20.85 8.62
CA TYR A 91 -6.16 -19.99 7.46
C TYR A 91 -7.10 -20.37 6.31
N ASP A 92 -7.27 -21.65 6.04
CA ASP A 92 -8.04 -22.10 4.88
C ASP A 92 -9.52 -21.75 5.04
N ALA A 93 -10.08 -21.95 6.25
CA ALA A 93 -11.45 -21.52 6.55
C ALA A 93 -11.62 -20.01 6.42
N ALA A 94 -10.64 -19.21 6.87
CA ALA A 94 -10.68 -17.76 6.71
C ALA A 94 -10.58 -17.31 5.25
N TYR A 95 -9.76 -17.97 4.45
CA TYR A 95 -9.65 -17.70 3.01
C TYR A 95 -10.94 -18.02 2.26
N ASP A 96 -11.49 -19.20 2.49
CA ASP A 96 -12.75 -19.64 1.86
C ASP A 96 -13.90 -18.73 2.25
N LEU A 97 -14.02 -18.38 3.55
CA LEU A 97 -14.99 -17.42 4.02
C LEU A 97 -14.92 -16.10 3.23
N TRP A 98 -13.76 -15.48 3.14
CA TRP A 98 -13.61 -14.19 2.49
C TRP A 98 -13.87 -14.23 0.98
N THR A 99 -13.48 -15.32 0.31
CA THR A 99 -13.66 -15.48 -1.15
C THR A 99 -15.10 -15.85 -1.54
N ASP A 100 -15.91 -16.30 -0.58
CA ASP A 100 -17.32 -16.64 -0.75
C ASP A 100 -18.27 -15.63 -0.09
N LEU A 101 -17.74 -14.57 0.55
CA LEU A 101 -18.52 -13.58 1.27
C LEU A 101 -19.25 -12.64 0.32
N THR A 102 -20.58 -12.49 0.50
CA THR A 102 -21.41 -11.54 -0.21
C THR A 102 -22.18 -10.66 0.79
N MET A 103 -22.85 -9.62 0.28
CA MET A 103 -23.64 -8.72 1.12
C MET A 103 -24.75 -9.48 1.87
N GLU A 104 -25.41 -10.42 1.19
CA GLU A 104 -26.54 -11.21 1.72
C GLU A 104 -26.09 -12.14 2.85
N LYS A 105 -24.80 -12.55 2.83
CA LYS A 105 -24.17 -13.33 3.89
C LYS A 105 -23.80 -12.51 5.14
N VAL A 106 -23.83 -11.19 5.03
CA VAL A 106 -23.51 -10.28 6.15
C VAL A 106 -24.76 -9.65 6.74
N ILE A 107 -25.68 -9.18 5.88
CA ILE A 107 -26.93 -8.54 6.30
C ILE A 107 -28.13 -9.21 5.63
N LYS A 108 -29.24 -9.24 6.35
CA LYS A 108 -30.51 -9.69 5.79
C LYS A 108 -31.03 -8.63 4.83
N VAL A 109 -31.05 -8.96 3.53
CA VAL A 109 -31.57 -8.08 2.47
C VAL A 109 -33.05 -8.39 2.25
N GLU A 110 -33.94 -7.39 2.36
CA GLU A 110 -35.35 -7.55 1.99
C GLU A 110 -35.48 -7.58 0.45
N LYS A 111 -36.31 -8.48 -0.08
CA LYS A 111 -36.44 -8.76 -1.52
C LYS A 111 -36.75 -7.56 -2.41
N GLU A 112 -37.25 -6.46 -1.85
CA GLU A 112 -37.57 -5.24 -2.62
C GLU A 112 -36.34 -4.48 -3.14
N ILE A 113 -35.11 -4.82 -2.67
CA ILE A 113 -33.85 -4.19 -3.11
C ILE A 113 -33.22 -4.91 -4.31
N GLU A 114 -33.62 -6.16 -4.59
CA GLU A 114 -33.00 -6.99 -5.66
C GLU A 114 -33.33 -6.50 -7.09
N GLU A 115 -34.41 -5.75 -7.33
CA GLU A 115 -34.78 -5.33 -8.69
C GLU A 115 -34.08 -4.06 -9.21
N GLY A 116 -33.29 -3.39 -8.40
CA GLY A 116 -32.59 -2.15 -8.73
C GLY A 116 -31.13 -2.36 -9.12
N LYS A 117 -30.87 -2.95 -10.28
CA LYS A 117 -29.60 -3.00 -11.02
C LYS A 117 -28.44 -2.09 -10.53
N GLY A 118 -27.41 -2.69 -10.00
CA GLY A 118 -25.95 -2.41 -10.15
C GLY A 118 -25.36 -0.98 -10.04
N LYS A 119 -26.15 0.09 -10.06
CA LYS A 119 -25.70 1.50 -9.96
C LYS A 119 -26.16 2.25 -8.70
N ILE A 120 -26.86 1.57 -7.79
CA ILE A 120 -27.43 2.17 -6.57
C ILE A 120 -26.44 2.12 -5.39
N LEU A 121 -25.27 1.51 -5.56
CA LEU A 121 -24.35 1.15 -4.47
C LEU A 121 -23.68 2.33 -3.73
N SER A 122 -23.57 3.53 -4.28
CA SER A 122 -22.93 4.64 -3.56
C SER A 122 -23.88 5.65 -2.93
N LYS A 123 -24.98 6.00 -3.59
CA LYS A 123 -25.94 6.99 -3.08
C LYS A 123 -27.14 6.34 -2.37
N GLY A 124 -27.62 5.22 -2.89
CA GLY A 124 -28.72 4.44 -2.29
C GLY A 124 -28.31 3.74 -0.98
N MET A 125 -27.04 3.43 -0.77
CA MET A 125 -26.56 2.81 0.48
C MET A 125 -26.61 3.75 1.68
N PHE A 126 -26.32 5.05 1.49
CA PHE A 126 -26.49 6.04 2.55
C PHE A 126 -27.98 6.23 2.90
N ASP A 127 -28.85 6.22 1.90
CA ASP A 127 -30.28 6.34 2.11
C ASP A 127 -30.87 5.07 2.76
N THR A 128 -30.42 3.88 2.37
CA THR A 128 -30.78 2.60 2.99
C THR A 128 -30.27 2.49 4.41
N ALA A 129 -29.01 2.87 4.68
CA ALA A 129 -28.46 2.91 6.03
C ALA A 129 -29.17 3.94 6.91
N TYR A 130 -29.53 5.09 6.36
CA TYR A 130 -30.31 6.12 7.07
C TYR A 130 -31.73 5.66 7.39
N ASN A 131 -32.42 5.00 6.47
CA ASN A 131 -33.76 4.45 6.69
C ASN A 131 -33.71 3.28 7.68
N ALA A 132 -32.74 2.38 7.55
CA ALA A 132 -32.52 1.28 8.50
C ALA A 132 -32.25 1.78 9.93
N LEU A 133 -31.53 2.89 10.10
CA LEU A 133 -31.34 3.51 11.42
C LEU A 133 -32.65 3.96 12.06
N LYS A 134 -33.61 4.43 11.27
CA LYS A 134 -34.99 4.78 11.75
C LYS A 134 -35.80 3.55 12.17
N GLU A 135 -35.55 2.40 11.56
CA GLU A 135 -36.20 1.12 11.78
C GLU A 135 -35.47 0.21 12.80
N GLY A 136 -34.44 0.74 13.44
CA GLY A 136 -33.67 0.02 14.49
C GLY A 136 -32.36 -0.63 14.05
N GLY A 137 -31.95 -0.44 12.79
CA GLY A 137 -30.69 -0.91 12.21
C GLY A 137 -30.82 -2.16 11.34
N LEU A 138 -29.83 -2.38 10.45
CA LEU A 138 -29.74 -3.54 9.57
C LEU A 138 -29.59 -4.82 10.37
N ASP A 139 -30.34 -5.85 10.00
CA ASP A 139 -30.27 -7.17 10.63
C ASP A 139 -29.01 -7.93 10.17
N VAL A 140 -28.16 -8.30 11.11
CA VAL A 140 -26.90 -9.02 10.91
C VAL A 140 -26.99 -10.50 11.32
N THR A 141 -28.21 -11.08 11.32
CA THR A 141 -28.41 -12.51 11.60
C THR A 141 -27.54 -13.40 10.71
N PRO A 142 -27.39 -13.16 9.39
CA PRO A 142 -26.51 -13.98 8.56
C PRO A 142 -25.05 -13.95 9.03
N LEU A 143 -24.52 -12.79 9.43
CA LEU A 143 -23.17 -12.69 9.98
C LEU A 143 -23.01 -13.50 11.28
N LYS A 144 -24.07 -13.53 12.15
CA LYS A 144 -24.05 -14.34 13.36
C LYS A 144 -23.97 -15.82 13.06
N GLU A 145 -24.72 -16.29 12.04
CA GLU A 145 -24.72 -17.68 11.58
C GLU A 145 -23.34 -18.08 11.05
N ILE A 146 -22.71 -17.24 10.21
CA ILE A 146 -21.35 -17.46 9.74
C ILE A 146 -20.38 -17.56 10.92
N MET A 147 -20.49 -16.67 11.91
CA MET A 147 -19.63 -16.71 13.09
C MET A 147 -19.82 -17.98 13.92
N ASP A 148 -21.01 -18.59 13.92
CA ASP A 148 -21.27 -19.89 14.56
C ASP A 148 -20.58 -21.05 13.83
N GLU A 149 -20.43 -20.94 12.51
CA GLU A 149 -19.81 -21.96 11.67
C GLU A 149 -18.27 -21.91 11.73
N VAL A 150 -17.68 -20.69 11.76
CA VAL A 150 -16.21 -20.51 11.58
C VAL A 150 -15.45 -20.27 12.89
N LEU A 151 -16.11 -19.79 13.96
CA LEU A 151 -15.44 -19.45 15.22
C LEU A 151 -15.44 -20.63 16.18
N ASP A 152 -14.23 -21.04 16.57
CA ASP A 152 -14.00 -21.99 17.64
C ASP A 152 -13.43 -21.26 18.87
N GLU A 153 -14.29 -20.93 19.84
CA GLU A 153 -13.89 -20.19 21.03
C GLU A 153 -12.82 -20.95 21.84
N ASP A 154 -12.89 -22.29 21.89
CA ASP A 154 -11.92 -23.12 22.63
C ASP A 154 -10.54 -23.04 21.97
N LYS A 155 -10.44 -23.08 20.65
CA LYS A 155 -9.16 -22.87 19.95
C LYS A 155 -8.59 -21.49 20.24
N VAL A 156 -9.39 -20.43 20.17
CA VAL A 156 -8.94 -19.07 20.49
C VAL A 156 -8.42 -18.98 21.92
N ARG A 157 -9.17 -19.53 22.89
CA ARG A 157 -8.79 -19.49 24.33
C ARG A 157 -7.52 -20.28 24.65
N ASN A 158 -7.38 -21.45 24.04
CA ASN A 158 -6.25 -22.36 24.28
C ASN A 158 -4.99 -21.95 23.47
N SER A 159 -5.10 -21.02 22.50
CA SER A 159 -3.98 -20.53 21.72
C SER A 159 -2.92 -19.88 22.62
N LYS A 160 -1.64 -20.10 22.29
CA LYS A 160 -0.51 -19.39 22.92
C LYS A 160 -0.47 -17.90 22.55
N VAL A 161 -1.08 -17.55 21.42
CA VAL A 161 -1.22 -16.15 20.97
C VAL A 161 -2.35 -15.50 21.76
N ASP A 162 -2.07 -14.36 22.40
CA ASP A 162 -3.11 -13.62 23.10
C ASP A 162 -4.01 -12.88 22.10
N PHE A 163 -5.26 -12.63 22.50
CA PHE A 163 -6.25 -11.95 21.64
C PHE A 163 -6.92 -10.81 22.40
N GLY A 164 -7.08 -9.66 21.73
CA GLY A 164 -7.79 -8.53 22.30
C GLY A 164 -8.61 -7.77 21.25
N LEU A 165 -9.63 -7.09 21.71
CA LEU A 165 -10.49 -6.27 20.84
C LEU A 165 -10.96 -4.99 21.53
N VAL A 166 -11.47 -4.07 20.71
CA VAL A 166 -12.10 -2.82 21.16
C VAL A 166 -13.54 -2.79 20.67
N THR A 167 -14.47 -2.43 21.57
CA THR A 167 -15.84 -2.03 21.22
C THR A 167 -16.21 -0.77 22.02
N PHE A 168 -17.37 -0.20 21.79
CA PHE A 168 -17.83 0.98 22.52
C PHE A 168 -19.20 0.73 23.13
N SER A 169 -19.30 0.82 24.48
CA SER A 169 -20.57 0.77 25.18
C SER A 169 -21.33 2.07 24.99
N VAL A 170 -22.48 1.99 24.30
CA VAL A 170 -23.38 3.12 24.15
C VAL A 170 -24.09 3.43 25.48
N THR A 171 -24.40 2.40 26.26
CA THR A 171 -25.06 2.50 27.58
C THR A 171 -24.17 3.23 28.57
N ASP A 172 -22.90 2.86 28.68
CA ASP A 172 -21.96 3.45 29.65
C ASP A 172 -21.21 4.67 29.06
N PHE A 173 -21.37 4.92 27.76
CA PHE A 173 -20.67 5.94 26.97
C PHE A 173 -19.14 5.89 27.12
N LYS A 174 -18.58 4.69 27.04
CA LYS A 174 -17.14 4.45 27.17
C LYS A 174 -16.63 3.33 26.27
N PRO A 175 -15.33 3.36 25.88
CA PRO A 175 -14.71 2.23 25.20
C PRO A 175 -14.63 1.02 26.14
N VAL A 176 -14.81 -0.14 25.56
CA VAL A 176 -14.58 -1.44 26.19
C VAL A 176 -13.41 -2.10 25.47
N ARG A 177 -12.32 -2.33 26.20
CA ARG A 177 -11.05 -2.83 25.72
C ARG A 177 -10.73 -4.07 26.52
N VAL A 178 -10.80 -5.23 25.87
CA VAL A 178 -10.74 -6.52 26.55
C VAL A 178 -9.79 -7.49 25.84
N PHE A 179 -9.16 -8.33 26.63
CA PHE A 179 -8.43 -9.49 26.13
C PHE A 179 -9.24 -10.77 26.35
N LYS A 180 -8.92 -11.84 25.62
CA LYS A 180 -9.66 -13.12 25.67
C LYS A 180 -9.85 -13.65 27.07
N LYS A 181 -8.90 -13.40 27.99
CA LYS A 181 -8.99 -13.80 29.41
C LYS A 181 -10.06 -13.03 30.20
N ASP A 182 -10.38 -11.80 29.76
CA ASP A 182 -11.32 -10.91 30.45
C ASP A 182 -12.75 -11.08 29.90
N ILE A 183 -12.93 -11.84 28.83
CA ILE A 183 -14.21 -12.15 28.21
C ILE A 183 -14.78 -13.42 28.87
N PRO A 184 -16.01 -13.40 29.42
CA PRO A 184 -16.63 -14.61 30.00
C PRO A 184 -16.70 -15.74 28.95
N TYR A 185 -16.56 -17.01 29.44
CA TYR A 185 -16.67 -18.17 28.56
C TYR A 185 -18.05 -18.23 27.89
N GLY A 186 -18.09 -18.57 26.61
CA GLY A 186 -19.29 -18.57 25.76
C GLY A 186 -19.71 -17.19 25.26
N LYS A 187 -18.92 -16.12 25.56
CA LYS A 187 -19.25 -14.73 25.16
C LYS A 187 -18.31 -14.14 24.11
N LEU A 188 -17.32 -14.89 23.63
CA LEU A 188 -16.36 -14.37 22.66
C LEU A 188 -17.06 -13.86 21.39
N LYS A 189 -18.01 -14.63 20.85
CA LYS A 189 -18.80 -14.23 19.68
C LYS A 189 -19.56 -12.92 19.91
N ASP A 190 -20.21 -12.76 21.06
CA ASP A 190 -20.97 -11.56 21.41
C ASP A 190 -20.07 -10.32 21.40
N TYR A 191 -18.86 -10.41 21.94
CA TYR A 191 -17.87 -9.33 21.96
C TYR A 191 -17.32 -9.02 20.55
N LEU A 192 -17.09 -10.04 19.71
CA LEU A 192 -16.69 -9.86 18.31
C LEU A 192 -17.77 -9.14 17.51
N LEU A 193 -19.04 -9.56 17.64
CA LEU A 193 -20.17 -8.91 17.01
C LEU A 193 -20.40 -7.48 17.53
N ALA A 194 -20.13 -7.22 18.82
CA ALA A 194 -20.16 -5.89 19.40
C ALA A 194 -19.06 -4.99 18.81
N SER A 195 -17.84 -5.54 18.62
CA SER A 195 -16.72 -4.83 18.00
C SER A 195 -16.98 -4.47 16.53
N SER A 196 -17.71 -5.33 15.81
CA SER A 196 -18.06 -5.14 14.38
C SER A 196 -19.47 -4.58 14.14
N CYS A 197 -20.15 -4.11 15.20
CA CYS A 197 -21.47 -3.51 15.11
C CYS A 197 -21.42 -2.13 14.46
N PHE A 198 -21.26 -2.09 13.12
CA PHE A 198 -21.22 -0.85 12.35
C PHE A 198 -22.40 0.06 12.69
N PRO A 199 -22.27 1.40 12.64
CA PRO A 199 -23.32 2.32 13.06
C PRO A 199 -24.69 2.09 12.42
N ALA A 200 -24.75 1.56 11.20
CA ALA A 200 -26.00 1.22 10.53
C ALA A 200 -26.59 -0.13 10.93
N PHE A 201 -25.88 -0.97 11.69
CA PHE A 201 -26.33 -2.28 12.11
C PHE A 201 -27.18 -2.19 13.39
N LYS A 202 -28.09 -3.17 13.55
CA LYS A 202 -28.82 -3.35 14.79
C LYS A 202 -27.85 -3.53 15.96
N ARG A 203 -28.07 -2.78 17.06
CA ARG A 203 -27.15 -2.76 18.20
C ARG A 203 -27.00 -4.16 18.82
N GLN A 204 -25.74 -4.54 19.05
CA GLN A 204 -25.44 -5.77 19.80
C GLN A 204 -25.67 -5.49 21.29
N GLU A 205 -26.35 -6.43 21.98
CA GLU A 205 -26.60 -6.36 23.42
C GLU A 205 -25.80 -7.48 24.14
N ILE A 206 -25.09 -7.10 25.21
CA ILE A 206 -24.37 -8.01 26.09
C ILE A 206 -24.72 -7.57 27.52
N GLU A 207 -25.34 -8.44 28.33
CA GLU A 207 -25.68 -8.18 29.73
C GLU A 207 -26.40 -6.83 29.90
N ASP A 208 -27.50 -6.63 29.19
CA ASP A 208 -28.34 -5.42 29.21
C ASP A 208 -27.64 -4.11 28.76
N LYS A 209 -26.43 -4.21 28.22
CA LYS A 209 -25.70 -3.06 27.64
C LYS A 209 -25.67 -3.12 26.13
N LYS A 210 -25.83 -1.96 25.51
CA LYS A 210 -25.77 -1.80 24.06
C LYS A 210 -24.40 -1.35 23.59
N PHE A 211 -23.94 -1.99 22.54
CA PHE A 211 -22.60 -1.76 21.98
C PHE A 211 -22.66 -1.33 20.52
N ILE A 212 -21.59 -0.67 20.10
CA ILE A 212 -21.34 -0.22 18.73
C ILE A 212 -19.87 -0.47 18.38
N ASP A 213 -19.58 -0.48 17.08
CA ASP A 213 -18.25 -0.70 16.51
C ASP A 213 -17.14 0.05 17.24
N GLY A 214 -16.07 -0.67 17.55
CA GLY A 214 -14.90 -0.13 18.25
C GLY A 214 -14.15 0.95 17.46
N GLY A 215 -14.26 0.93 16.13
CA GLY A 215 -13.62 1.90 15.24
C GLY A 215 -14.08 3.34 15.44
N ILE A 216 -15.23 3.57 16.06
CA ILE A 216 -15.65 4.94 16.44
C ILE A 216 -14.76 5.53 17.54
N TRP A 217 -14.08 4.70 18.30
CA TRP A 217 -13.17 5.10 19.38
C TRP A 217 -11.69 4.94 19.00
N ASP A 218 -11.30 3.76 18.51
CA ASP A 218 -9.93 3.47 18.08
C ASP A 218 -9.95 2.37 17.01
N ASN A 219 -9.85 2.80 15.75
CA ASN A 219 -9.96 1.90 14.60
C ASN A 219 -8.70 1.04 14.41
N ILE A 220 -7.55 1.47 14.93
CA ILE A 220 -6.28 0.74 14.90
C ILE A 220 -5.76 0.66 16.34
N PRO A 221 -6.20 -0.34 17.14
CA PRO A 221 -6.04 -0.32 18.60
C PRO A 221 -4.64 -0.71 19.08
N ALA A 222 -3.60 -0.06 18.54
CA ALA A 222 -2.21 -0.32 18.90
C ALA A 222 -1.90 -0.03 20.39
N SER A 223 -2.70 0.83 21.03
CA SER A 223 -2.59 1.12 22.45
C SER A 223 -2.78 -0.13 23.34
N LEU A 224 -3.57 -1.13 22.90
CA LEU A 224 -3.71 -2.42 23.61
C LEU A 224 -2.40 -3.21 23.67
N MET A 225 -1.59 -3.17 22.58
CA MET A 225 -0.27 -3.82 22.56
C MET A 225 0.71 -3.13 23.51
N ILE A 226 0.67 -1.79 23.55
CA ILE A 226 1.54 -0.97 24.42
C ILE A 226 1.23 -1.31 25.90
N GLU A 227 -0.03 -1.43 26.27
CA GLU A 227 -0.46 -1.82 27.63
C GLU A 227 0.01 -3.22 28.02
N LYS A 228 0.17 -4.11 27.06
CA LYS A 228 0.77 -5.45 27.26
C LYS A 228 2.30 -5.42 27.31
N GLY A 229 2.93 -4.24 27.12
CA GLY A 229 4.39 -4.11 27.07
C GLY A 229 5.01 -4.67 25.78
N ILE A 230 4.22 -4.90 24.73
CA ILE A 230 4.69 -5.37 23.43
C ILE A 230 5.17 -4.17 22.62
N LYS A 231 6.47 -4.16 22.29
CA LYS A 231 7.13 -3.06 21.59
C LYS A 231 7.37 -3.32 20.10
N ASP A 232 7.51 -4.58 19.74
CA ASP A 232 7.65 -5.02 18.34
C ASP A 232 6.24 -5.29 17.79
N MET A 233 5.79 -4.46 16.83
CA MET A 233 4.41 -4.50 16.33
C MET A 233 4.37 -4.49 14.80
N ILE A 234 3.36 -5.16 14.27
CA ILE A 234 2.94 -5.05 12.87
C ILE A 234 1.56 -4.38 12.91
N ILE A 235 1.45 -3.19 12.33
CA ILE A 235 0.20 -2.44 12.26
C ILE A 235 -0.34 -2.52 10.85
N VAL A 236 -1.55 -3.06 10.70
CA VAL A 236 -2.25 -3.21 9.42
C VAL A 236 -3.33 -2.14 9.32
N ASP A 237 -3.16 -1.22 8.34
CA ASP A 237 -4.11 -0.15 8.05
C ASP A 237 -4.78 -0.42 6.69
N VAL A 238 -6.03 -0.84 6.73
CA VAL A 238 -6.87 -1.07 5.53
C VAL A 238 -7.57 0.20 5.04
N SER A 239 -7.20 1.37 5.56
CA SER A 239 -7.84 2.67 5.26
C SER A 239 -9.37 2.61 5.44
N GLY A 240 -9.81 1.96 6.50
CA GLY A 240 -11.22 1.87 6.88
C GLY A 240 -11.70 3.16 7.57
N PRO A 241 -13.01 3.40 7.61
CA PRO A 241 -13.58 4.53 8.34
C PRO A 241 -13.44 4.30 9.85
N GLY A 242 -13.13 5.36 10.58
CA GLY A 242 -13.00 5.32 12.02
C GLY A 242 -11.99 6.33 12.55
N LEU A 243 -11.84 6.39 13.86
CA LEU A 243 -10.90 7.27 14.53
C LEU A 243 -9.59 6.52 14.79
N ASN A 244 -8.49 6.94 14.16
CA ASN A 244 -7.16 6.41 14.46
C ASN A 244 -6.52 7.23 15.57
N ARG A 245 -6.31 6.64 16.74
CA ARG A 245 -5.64 7.31 17.85
C ARG A 245 -4.14 7.31 17.64
N LYS A 246 -3.54 8.50 17.84
CA LYS A 246 -2.09 8.62 17.77
C LYS A 246 -1.45 7.93 18.98
N ILE A 247 -0.44 7.13 18.72
CA ILE A 247 0.43 6.53 19.73
C ILE A 247 1.79 7.23 19.72
N ASN A 248 2.48 7.20 20.85
CA ASN A 248 3.87 7.63 20.89
C ASN A 248 4.74 6.48 20.43
N GLU A 249 5.29 6.58 19.22
CA GLU A 249 6.12 5.53 18.61
C GLU A 249 7.57 5.52 19.13
N LYS A 250 7.93 6.46 20.00
CA LYS A 250 9.25 6.46 20.61
C LYS A 250 9.45 5.15 21.39
N ASP A 251 10.57 4.49 21.16
CA ASP A 251 10.94 3.19 21.75
C ASP A 251 10.07 2.00 21.29
N LEU A 252 9.26 2.17 20.25
CA LEU A 252 8.54 1.12 19.58
C LEU A 252 9.23 0.73 18.26
N ASN A 253 9.11 -0.54 17.90
CA ASN A 253 9.59 -1.07 16.63
C ASN A 253 8.36 -1.52 15.82
N ILE A 254 7.94 -0.65 14.91
CA ILE A 254 6.68 -0.83 14.18
C ILE A 254 6.95 -1.09 12.71
N ILE A 255 6.33 -2.14 12.19
CA ILE A 255 6.21 -2.41 10.75
C ILE A 255 4.80 -1.99 10.35
N HIS A 256 4.69 -0.94 9.53
CA HIS A 256 3.42 -0.52 8.97
C HIS A 256 3.15 -1.29 7.67
N VAL A 257 2.02 -1.98 7.63
CA VAL A 257 1.46 -2.60 6.42
C VAL A 257 0.21 -1.82 6.05
N LYS A 258 0.28 -1.12 4.92
CA LYS A 258 -0.80 -0.28 4.43
C LYS A 258 -1.08 -0.59 2.98
N ASN A 259 -2.38 -0.59 2.62
CA ASN A 259 -2.82 -0.87 1.27
C ASN A 259 -2.22 0.10 0.24
N SER A 260 -1.59 -0.47 -0.77
CA SER A 260 -0.99 0.26 -1.90
C SER A 260 -2.01 0.63 -2.99
N GLU A 261 -3.17 -0.05 -3.00
CA GLU A 261 -4.27 0.15 -3.94
C GLU A 261 -5.60 0.39 -3.21
N ASP A 262 -6.63 0.81 -3.94
CA ASP A 262 -7.98 0.94 -3.41
C ASP A 262 -8.59 -0.45 -3.15
N LEU A 263 -8.98 -0.71 -1.91
CA LEU A 263 -9.61 -1.95 -1.47
C LEU A 263 -11.13 -1.98 -1.67
N GLY A 264 -11.71 -0.91 -2.20
CA GLY A 264 -13.16 -0.78 -2.37
C GLY A 264 -13.91 -0.18 -1.18
N GLY A 265 -15.23 -0.25 -1.22
CA GLY A 265 -16.10 0.28 -0.18
C GLY A 265 -16.16 -0.61 1.07
N THR A 266 -16.45 0.00 2.23
CA THR A 266 -16.55 -0.72 3.52
C THR A 266 -17.64 -1.78 3.57
N LEU A 267 -18.70 -1.62 2.79
CA LEU A 267 -19.81 -2.57 2.70
C LEU A 267 -19.88 -3.26 1.33
N ASP A 268 -18.85 -3.18 0.51
CA ASP A 268 -18.76 -3.78 -0.82
C ASP A 268 -18.26 -5.24 -0.72
N PHE A 269 -19.06 -6.09 -0.10
CA PHE A 269 -18.76 -7.52 0.05
C PHE A 269 -18.90 -8.24 -1.29
N ASN A 270 -17.76 -8.64 -1.86
CA ASN A 270 -17.67 -9.31 -3.16
C ASN A 270 -16.44 -10.25 -3.16
N GLY A 271 -16.66 -11.53 -3.49
CA GLY A 271 -15.63 -12.56 -3.44
C GLY A 271 -14.42 -12.29 -4.37
N ASP A 272 -14.66 -11.75 -5.58
CA ASP A 272 -13.55 -11.46 -6.51
C ASP A 272 -12.73 -10.27 -6.02
N ARG A 273 -13.37 -9.26 -5.45
CA ARG A 273 -12.68 -8.15 -4.80
C ARG A 273 -11.91 -8.65 -3.58
N ALA A 274 -12.48 -9.55 -2.79
CA ALA A 274 -11.80 -10.13 -1.64
C ALA A 274 -10.54 -10.90 -2.06
N LYS A 275 -10.58 -11.71 -3.13
CA LYS A 275 -9.40 -12.38 -3.71
C LYS A 275 -8.32 -11.36 -4.09
N ARG A 276 -8.71 -10.27 -4.76
CA ARG A 276 -7.78 -9.19 -5.10
C ARG A 276 -7.17 -8.55 -3.86
N ASN A 277 -7.99 -8.23 -2.85
CA ASN A 277 -7.53 -7.62 -1.60
C ASN A 277 -6.59 -8.55 -0.83
N ILE A 278 -6.83 -9.87 -0.82
CA ILE A 278 -5.94 -10.88 -0.24
C ILE A 278 -4.57 -10.82 -0.94
N GLU A 279 -4.53 -10.79 -2.27
CA GLU A 279 -3.26 -10.75 -3.01
C GLU A 279 -2.51 -9.44 -2.74
N ILE A 280 -3.19 -8.28 -2.72
CA ILE A 280 -2.58 -6.99 -2.39
C ILE A 280 -2.02 -7.02 -0.96
N GLY A 281 -2.77 -7.54 0.03
CA GLY A 281 -2.33 -7.64 1.42
C GLY A 281 -1.07 -8.51 1.57
N TYR A 282 -1.02 -9.63 0.86
CA TYR A 282 0.15 -10.50 0.81
C TYR A 282 1.38 -9.76 0.24
N LEU A 283 1.23 -9.09 -0.91
CA LEU A 283 2.32 -8.40 -1.58
C LEU A 283 2.83 -7.17 -0.79
N ASP A 284 1.91 -6.38 -0.23
CA ASP A 284 2.26 -5.22 0.60
C ASP A 284 3.01 -5.65 1.87
N THR A 285 2.65 -6.79 2.44
CA THR A 285 3.36 -7.35 3.59
C THR A 285 4.76 -7.78 3.21
N LEU A 286 4.94 -8.54 2.12
CA LEU A 286 6.27 -8.91 1.63
C LEU A 286 7.13 -7.66 1.38
N LYS A 287 6.55 -6.59 0.84
CA LYS A 287 7.22 -5.30 0.64
C LYS A 287 7.61 -4.64 1.96
N SER A 288 6.70 -4.58 2.93
CA SER A 288 6.96 -4.01 4.26
C SER A 288 8.08 -4.76 5.02
N PHE A 289 8.24 -6.05 4.74
CA PHE A 289 9.35 -6.87 5.26
C PHE A 289 10.61 -6.84 4.37
N GLY A 290 10.65 -5.99 3.33
CA GLY A 290 11.81 -5.82 2.45
C GLY A 290 12.10 -6.99 1.51
N LYS A 291 11.14 -7.89 1.31
CA LYS A 291 11.25 -9.01 0.34
C LYS A 291 10.95 -8.59 -1.08
N LEU A 292 10.21 -7.51 -1.24
CA LEU A 292 9.91 -6.87 -2.52
C LEU A 292 10.33 -5.40 -2.45
N LYS A 293 10.77 -4.85 -3.59
CA LYS A 293 11.08 -3.42 -3.77
C LYS A 293 9.94 -2.71 -4.50
N GLY A 294 10.06 -1.39 -4.63
CA GLY A 294 9.12 -0.52 -5.32
C GLY A 294 8.11 0.14 -4.39
N SER A 295 7.41 1.11 -4.91
CA SER A 295 6.34 1.86 -4.23
C SER A 295 4.96 1.39 -4.69
N SER A 296 4.71 1.46 -5.99
CA SER A 296 3.43 1.14 -6.63
C SER A 296 3.40 -0.24 -7.29
N TYR A 297 4.56 -0.82 -7.59
CA TYR A 297 4.74 -2.15 -8.14
C TYR A 297 5.46 -3.06 -7.15
N TYR A 298 5.54 -4.35 -7.46
CA TYR A 298 6.14 -5.35 -6.59
C TYR A 298 7.33 -6.00 -7.30
N LEU A 299 8.52 -5.45 -7.06
CA LEU A 299 9.75 -5.86 -7.73
C LEU A 299 10.50 -6.89 -6.91
N ILE A 300 10.76 -8.05 -7.51
CA ILE A 300 11.59 -9.10 -6.94
C ILE A 300 13.05 -8.58 -6.91
N SER A 301 13.69 -8.60 -5.73
CA SER A 301 15.13 -8.34 -5.63
C SER A 301 15.89 -9.61 -6.01
N SER A 302 16.74 -9.55 -7.02
CA SER A 302 17.68 -10.63 -7.32
C SER A 302 19.04 -10.38 -6.65
N ALA A 303 19.76 -11.46 -6.33
CA ALA A 303 21.14 -11.35 -5.85
C ALA A 303 22.11 -10.86 -6.96
N GLU A 304 21.66 -10.90 -8.21
CA GLU A 304 22.40 -10.48 -9.40
C GLU A 304 22.14 -8.99 -9.75
N ASP A 305 21.23 -8.33 -9.04
CA ASP A 305 20.98 -6.89 -9.19
C ASP A 305 22.29 -6.13 -8.91
N LYS A 306 22.99 -5.70 -9.96
CA LYS A 306 24.13 -4.79 -9.80
C LYS A 306 23.64 -3.51 -9.16
N GLU A 307 24.27 -3.13 -8.05
CA GLU A 307 23.98 -1.85 -7.40
C GLU A 307 24.37 -0.73 -8.36
N MET A 308 23.36 -0.04 -8.91
CA MET A 308 23.61 1.13 -9.76
C MET A 308 24.22 2.26 -8.92
N SER A 309 25.35 2.77 -9.34
CA SER A 309 26.06 3.86 -8.66
C SER A 309 25.91 5.17 -9.45
N ILE A 310 26.16 6.30 -8.78
CA ILE A 310 26.20 7.63 -9.45
C ILE A 310 27.23 7.64 -10.59
N LYS A 311 28.25 6.79 -10.54
CA LYS A 311 29.27 6.66 -11.60
C LYS A 311 28.69 6.09 -12.91
N ASP A 312 27.53 5.44 -12.84
CA ASP A 312 26.86 4.87 -14.02
C ASP A 312 26.00 5.91 -14.76
N VAL A 313 25.85 7.13 -14.21
CA VAL A 313 25.16 8.25 -14.86
C VAL A 313 26.14 8.99 -15.76
N SER A 314 25.89 8.94 -17.06
CA SER A 314 26.72 9.58 -18.07
C SER A 314 26.42 11.08 -18.18
N ASN A 315 27.39 11.83 -18.78
CA ASN A 315 27.14 13.23 -19.15
C ASN A 315 25.98 13.36 -20.16
N ASP A 316 25.73 12.35 -20.97
CA ASP A 316 24.64 12.35 -21.94
C ASP A 316 23.30 12.13 -21.26
N ASP A 317 23.22 11.33 -20.20
CA ASP A 317 22.01 11.23 -19.37
C ASP A 317 21.66 12.57 -18.71
N LEU A 318 22.67 13.33 -18.27
CA LEU A 318 22.46 14.70 -17.76
C LEU A 318 21.97 15.67 -18.86
N LYS A 319 22.53 15.61 -20.07
CA LYS A 319 22.05 16.43 -21.21
C LYS A 319 20.60 16.11 -21.52
N LYS A 320 20.20 14.83 -21.54
CA LYS A 320 18.81 14.41 -21.73
C LYS A 320 17.90 14.93 -20.64
N LEU A 321 18.33 14.84 -19.37
CA LEU A 321 17.56 15.42 -18.28
C LEU A 321 17.24 16.91 -18.56
N TYR A 322 18.25 17.71 -18.88
CA TYR A 322 18.05 19.14 -19.20
C TYR A 322 17.17 19.34 -20.43
N TYR A 323 17.33 18.51 -21.45
CA TYR A 323 16.48 18.52 -22.65
C TYR A 323 15.01 18.27 -22.32
N PHE A 324 14.70 17.19 -21.58
CA PHE A 324 13.31 16.86 -21.20
C PHE A 324 12.69 17.86 -20.23
N LEU A 325 13.50 18.57 -19.46
CA LEU A 325 13.03 19.68 -18.62
C LEU A 325 12.81 20.97 -19.41
N GLY A 326 13.22 21.04 -20.69
CA GLY A 326 13.21 22.26 -21.48
C GLY A 326 14.12 23.35 -20.92
N ILE A 327 15.23 22.96 -20.26
CA ILE A 327 16.17 23.85 -19.57
C ILE A 327 17.51 23.82 -20.29
N GLU A 328 18.12 24.98 -20.52
CA GLU A 328 19.50 25.05 -21.03
C GLU A 328 20.51 24.81 -19.92
N MET A 329 21.56 24.05 -20.25
CA MET A 329 22.72 23.88 -19.35
C MET A 329 23.50 25.20 -19.27
N LYS A 330 23.27 25.97 -18.21
CA LYS A 330 23.99 27.22 -17.92
C LYS A 330 24.60 27.13 -16.51
N ASN A 331 25.68 27.88 -16.30
CA ASN A 331 26.39 27.93 -15.00
C ASN A 331 25.53 28.47 -13.84
N LYS A 332 24.42 29.16 -14.13
CA LYS A 332 23.46 29.63 -13.12
C LYS A 332 22.05 29.16 -13.46
N VAL A 333 21.44 28.44 -12.54
CA VAL A 333 20.07 27.97 -12.67
C VAL A 333 19.12 29.09 -12.22
N SER A 334 18.18 29.50 -13.09
CA SER A 334 17.17 30.51 -12.78
C SER A 334 16.21 30.03 -11.67
N ALA A 335 15.52 30.94 -11.00
CA ALA A 335 14.51 30.58 -9.97
C ALA A 335 13.41 29.69 -10.55
N GLN A 336 12.97 29.95 -11.79
CA GLN A 336 11.97 29.13 -12.48
C GLN A 336 12.46 27.71 -12.74
N ASN A 337 13.72 27.55 -13.19
CA ASN A 337 14.32 26.24 -13.42
C ASN A 337 14.49 25.45 -12.12
N LYS A 338 14.83 26.12 -11.00
CA LYS A 338 14.87 25.50 -9.66
C LYS A 338 13.51 24.91 -9.27
N LEU A 339 12.42 25.64 -9.57
CA LEU A 339 11.07 25.16 -9.25
C LEU A 339 10.73 23.88 -10.03
N ILE A 340 11.06 23.83 -11.33
CA ILE A 340 10.86 22.64 -12.17
C ILE A 340 11.63 21.44 -11.61
N ILE A 341 12.92 21.62 -11.35
CA ILE A 341 13.79 20.56 -10.81
C ILE A 341 13.25 20.08 -9.44
N THR A 342 12.85 20.99 -8.57
CA THR A 342 12.30 20.65 -7.25
C THR A 342 11.03 19.80 -7.40
N ARG A 343 10.16 20.13 -8.36
CA ARG A 343 8.93 19.39 -8.60
C ARG A 343 9.19 17.96 -9.10
N ILE A 344 10.12 17.78 -10.03
CA ILE A 344 10.57 16.46 -10.50
C ILE A 344 11.16 15.65 -9.35
N LEU A 345 12.09 16.25 -8.58
CA LEU A 345 12.71 15.56 -7.43
C LEU A 345 11.69 15.17 -6.37
N ASN A 346 10.71 16.01 -6.06
CA ASN A 346 9.66 15.68 -5.10
C ASN A 346 8.76 14.54 -5.61
N THR A 347 8.50 14.49 -6.92
CA THR A 347 7.76 13.37 -7.53
C THR A 347 8.54 12.07 -7.41
N LEU A 348 9.83 12.07 -7.76
CA LEU A 348 10.71 10.91 -7.64
C LEU A 348 10.86 10.46 -6.17
N LYS A 349 11.09 11.38 -5.24
CA LYS A 349 11.19 11.07 -3.80
C LYS A 349 9.95 10.38 -3.24
N LYS A 350 8.76 10.76 -3.72
CA LYS A 350 7.50 10.12 -3.29
C LYS A 350 7.48 8.62 -3.62
N TYR A 351 7.99 8.24 -4.80
CA TYR A 351 8.09 6.85 -5.24
C TYR A 351 9.31 6.12 -4.64
N ALA A 352 10.39 6.83 -4.40
CA ALA A 352 11.62 6.30 -3.81
C ALA A 352 11.59 6.22 -2.27
N GLY A 353 10.42 6.38 -1.62
CA GLY A 353 10.31 6.33 -0.16
C GLY A 353 11.17 7.38 0.57
N GLY A 354 11.43 8.53 -0.07
CA GLY A 354 12.32 9.59 0.45
C GLY A 354 13.81 9.36 0.16
N SER A 355 14.19 8.20 -0.35
CA SER A 355 15.57 7.88 -0.74
C SER A 355 16.05 8.72 -1.92
N LEU A 356 17.36 8.97 -1.96
CA LEU A 356 18.07 9.59 -3.10
C LEU A 356 19.16 8.67 -3.67
N LYS A 357 19.14 7.38 -3.31
CA LYS A 357 20.05 6.42 -3.93
C LYS A 357 19.68 6.25 -5.40
N VAL A 358 20.68 6.07 -6.26
CA VAL A 358 20.48 5.95 -7.72
C VAL A 358 19.55 4.80 -8.06
N GLU A 359 19.69 3.66 -7.39
CA GLU A 359 18.83 2.50 -7.58
C GLU A 359 17.37 2.82 -7.27
N ASP A 360 17.09 3.48 -6.14
CA ASP A 360 15.72 3.82 -5.73
C ASP A 360 15.09 4.84 -6.68
N ILE A 361 15.89 5.79 -7.20
CA ILE A 361 15.46 6.75 -8.23
C ILE A 361 15.19 6.04 -9.55
N TYR A 362 16.02 5.08 -9.95
CA TYR A 362 15.83 4.30 -11.17
C TYR A 362 14.52 3.48 -11.09
N ILE A 363 14.30 2.80 -9.96
CA ILE A 363 13.05 2.07 -9.69
C ILE A 363 11.85 3.04 -9.73
N ALA A 364 11.97 4.22 -9.10
CA ALA A 364 10.91 5.22 -9.12
C ALA A 364 10.56 5.69 -10.54
N MET A 365 11.57 5.92 -11.40
CA MET A 365 11.34 6.28 -12.81
C MET A 365 10.64 5.15 -13.57
N MET A 366 11.07 3.91 -13.37
CA MET A 366 10.47 2.71 -13.97
C MET A 366 9.00 2.57 -13.58
N GLU A 367 8.68 2.63 -12.28
CA GLU A 367 7.32 2.53 -11.76
C GLU A 367 6.41 3.67 -12.25
N ILE A 368 6.91 4.90 -12.26
CA ILE A 368 6.17 6.05 -12.81
C ILE A 368 5.86 5.81 -14.28
N THR A 369 6.80 5.28 -15.04
CA THR A 369 6.61 5.00 -16.46
C THR A 369 5.60 3.88 -16.69
N ALA A 370 5.72 2.79 -15.95
CA ALA A 370 4.76 1.67 -15.99
C ALA A 370 3.34 2.15 -15.65
N GLU A 371 3.20 3.00 -14.62
CA GLU A 371 1.92 3.60 -14.24
C GLU A 371 1.31 4.46 -15.36
N GLN A 372 2.13 5.32 -15.98
CA GLN A 372 1.67 6.19 -17.07
C GLN A 372 1.31 5.42 -18.35
N LEU A 373 1.94 4.27 -18.59
CA LEU A 373 1.62 3.35 -19.68
C LEU A 373 0.51 2.35 -19.33
N GLN A 374 -0.07 2.46 -18.13
CA GLN A 374 -1.17 1.62 -17.65
C GLN A 374 -0.82 0.12 -17.60
N ILE A 375 0.42 -0.22 -17.29
CA ILE A 375 0.84 -1.59 -17.04
C ILE A 375 0.15 -2.08 -15.76
N GLU A 376 -0.27 -3.34 -15.76
CA GLU A 376 -1.02 -3.92 -14.66
C GLU A 376 -0.21 -3.90 -13.35
N ARG A 377 -0.89 -3.57 -12.24
CA ARG A 377 -0.37 -3.66 -10.88
C ARG A 377 -0.82 -4.95 -10.22
N GLY A 378 -0.21 -5.30 -9.09
CA GLY A 378 -0.61 -6.47 -8.30
C GLY A 378 0.04 -7.77 -8.75
N ASN A 379 0.93 -7.72 -9.74
CA ASN A 379 1.81 -8.83 -10.13
C ASN A 379 3.20 -8.62 -9.55
N LYS A 380 3.93 -9.72 -9.30
CA LYS A 380 5.36 -9.68 -8.99
C LYS A 380 6.13 -9.61 -10.30
N TYR A 381 7.01 -8.63 -10.42
CA TYR A 381 7.86 -8.46 -11.61
C TYR A 381 9.33 -8.63 -11.25
N LYS A 382 10.10 -9.27 -12.10
CA LYS A 382 11.53 -8.98 -12.19
C LYS A 382 11.71 -7.62 -12.84
N LYS A 383 12.83 -6.93 -12.57
CA LYS A 383 13.09 -5.61 -13.17
C LYS A 383 13.09 -5.67 -14.69
N GLU A 384 13.68 -6.72 -15.25
CA GLU A 384 13.77 -6.95 -16.69
C GLU A 384 12.37 -7.18 -17.31
N GLU A 385 11.51 -7.96 -16.65
CA GLU A 385 10.14 -8.23 -17.10
C GLU A 385 9.32 -6.93 -17.18
N LEU A 386 9.41 -6.09 -16.15
CA LEU A 386 8.70 -4.80 -16.15
C LEU A 386 9.25 -3.84 -17.22
N LEU A 387 10.57 -3.87 -17.45
CA LEU A 387 11.19 -3.08 -18.54
C LEU A 387 10.72 -3.55 -19.91
N ASP A 388 10.62 -4.86 -20.13
CA ASP A 388 10.15 -5.42 -21.39
C ASP A 388 8.69 -5.05 -21.65
N GLU A 389 7.82 -5.11 -20.63
CA GLU A 389 6.44 -4.64 -20.74
C GLU A 389 6.35 -3.13 -21.02
N ILE A 390 7.18 -2.30 -20.37
CA ILE A 390 7.24 -0.87 -20.64
C ILE A 390 7.57 -0.60 -22.11
N ILE A 391 8.56 -1.30 -22.65
CA ILE A 391 9.01 -1.09 -24.03
C ILE A 391 7.97 -1.61 -25.01
N GLY A 392 7.46 -2.83 -24.82
CA GLY A 392 6.41 -3.40 -25.65
C GLY A 392 5.18 -2.48 -25.72
N ARG A 393 4.75 -1.95 -24.57
CA ARG A 393 3.62 -1.02 -24.52
C ARG A 393 3.89 0.31 -25.17
N TYR A 394 5.12 0.82 -25.06
CA TYR A 394 5.55 2.03 -25.75
C TYR A 394 5.53 1.85 -27.29
N GLU A 395 6.05 0.72 -27.80
CA GLU A 395 6.06 0.39 -29.22
C GLU A 395 4.63 0.22 -29.76
N GLU A 396 3.74 -0.51 -29.07
CA GLU A 396 2.33 -0.63 -29.42
C GLU A 396 1.63 0.73 -29.57
N ILE A 397 1.89 1.64 -28.62
CA ILE A 397 1.31 3.00 -28.67
C ILE A 397 1.84 3.76 -29.87
N LYS A 398 3.14 3.70 -30.10
CA LYS A 398 3.82 4.42 -31.19
C LYS A 398 3.31 3.99 -32.56
N ASP A 399 3.02 2.71 -32.77
CA ASP A 399 2.56 2.14 -34.03
C ASP A 399 1.02 2.23 -34.19
N SER A 400 0.31 2.78 -33.21
CA SER A 400 -1.14 2.89 -33.26
C SER A 400 -1.62 4.01 -34.20
N LYS A 401 -2.77 3.80 -34.85
CA LYS A 401 -3.44 4.84 -35.67
C LYS A 401 -3.84 6.05 -34.83
N ASP A 402 -4.30 5.81 -33.62
CA ASP A 402 -4.72 6.87 -32.68
C ASP A 402 -3.56 7.79 -32.34
N PHE A 403 -2.34 7.25 -32.23
CA PHE A 403 -1.14 8.05 -32.01
C PHE A 403 -0.80 8.93 -33.21
N SER A 404 -0.94 8.41 -34.42
CA SER A 404 -0.69 9.20 -35.66
C SER A 404 -1.66 10.38 -35.79
N GLU A 405 -2.94 10.18 -35.45
CA GLU A 405 -3.95 11.25 -35.41
C GLU A 405 -3.63 12.27 -34.31
N TYR A 406 -3.27 11.78 -33.13
CA TYR A 406 -2.87 12.59 -31.98
C TYR A 406 -1.68 13.50 -32.30
N ILE A 407 -0.62 12.99 -32.98
CA ILE A 407 0.54 13.79 -33.41
C ILE A 407 0.13 14.89 -34.36
N SER A 408 -0.74 14.59 -35.34
CA SER A 408 -1.22 15.60 -36.33
C SER A 408 -1.90 16.77 -35.59
N ASN A 409 -2.77 16.47 -34.65
CA ASN A 409 -3.48 17.45 -33.83
C ASN A 409 -2.52 18.27 -32.95
N LEU A 410 -1.58 17.58 -32.25
CA LEU A 410 -0.59 18.23 -31.40
C LEU A 410 0.36 19.15 -32.18
N SER A 411 0.82 18.72 -33.35
CA SER A 411 1.70 19.53 -34.22
C SER A 411 1.02 20.80 -34.70
N SER A 412 -0.27 20.72 -35.03
CA SER A 412 -1.10 21.89 -35.36
C SER A 412 -1.19 22.88 -34.18
N LEU A 413 -1.34 22.38 -32.96
CA LEU A 413 -1.40 23.20 -31.75
C LEU A 413 -0.06 23.84 -31.40
N LEU A 414 1.06 23.12 -31.53
CA LEU A 414 2.40 23.62 -31.27
C LEU A 414 2.83 24.74 -32.25
N SER A 415 2.27 24.73 -33.46
CA SER A 415 2.49 25.78 -34.47
C SER A 415 1.60 27.00 -34.25
N SER A 416 0.58 26.92 -33.39
CA SER A 416 -0.29 28.08 -33.11
C SER A 416 0.46 29.13 -32.27
N LYS A 417 0.32 30.41 -32.64
CA LYS A 417 1.01 31.52 -31.95
C LYS A 417 0.35 31.96 -30.64
N SER A 418 -0.83 31.44 -30.31
CA SER A 418 -1.61 31.83 -29.12
C SER A 418 -1.38 30.89 -27.94
N MET A 419 -0.71 31.39 -26.89
CA MET A 419 -0.52 30.67 -25.62
C MET A 419 -1.83 30.41 -24.81
N VAL A 420 -2.85 31.26 -25.06
CA VAL A 420 -4.14 31.13 -24.35
C VAL A 420 -4.94 29.97 -24.96
N ASP A 421 -4.95 29.85 -26.27
CA ASP A 421 -5.61 28.75 -26.95
C ASP A 421 -4.89 27.43 -26.70
N PHE A 422 -3.57 27.43 -26.70
CA PHE A 422 -2.74 26.27 -26.35
C PHE A 422 -3.05 25.72 -24.94
N ASN A 423 -3.10 26.57 -23.91
CA ASN A 423 -3.40 26.15 -22.56
C ASN A 423 -4.84 25.65 -22.39
N ARG A 424 -5.82 26.23 -23.13
CA ARG A 424 -7.21 25.82 -23.09
C ARG A 424 -7.40 24.45 -23.74
N GLU A 425 -6.80 24.26 -24.91
CA GLU A 425 -6.90 23.01 -25.66
C GLU A 425 -6.08 21.88 -25.03
N LEU A 426 -4.92 22.20 -24.42
CA LEU A 426 -4.16 21.25 -23.60
C LEU A 426 -5.00 20.67 -22.44
N LYS A 427 -5.82 21.50 -21.82
CA LYS A 427 -6.72 21.03 -20.75
C LYS A 427 -7.89 20.20 -21.27
N ASN A 428 -8.36 20.44 -22.48
CA ASN A 428 -9.58 19.83 -23.00
C ASN A 428 -9.34 18.59 -23.87
N ASN A 429 -8.18 18.47 -24.56
CA ASN A 429 -7.97 17.48 -25.60
C ASN A 429 -6.69 16.62 -25.44
N ILE A 430 -5.79 16.90 -24.50
CA ILE A 430 -4.45 16.28 -24.48
C ILE A 430 -4.19 15.48 -23.19
N ILE A 431 -5.20 14.90 -22.57
CA ILE A 431 -5.02 14.21 -21.27
C ILE A 431 -4.74 12.71 -21.42
N ASP A 432 -4.41 12.21 -22.61
CA ASP A 432 -3.89 10.85 -22.68
C ASP A 432 -2.36 10.85 -22.50
N GLY A 433 -1.93 10.61 -21.25
CA GLY A 433 -0.51 10.62 -20.87
C GLY A 433 0.37 9.69 -21.69
N LYS A 434 -0.18 8.55 -22.15
CA LYS A 434 0.54 7.55 -22.95
C LYS A 434 1.01 8.13 -24.31
N PHE A 435 0.16 8.91 -24.98
CA PHE A 435 0.52 9.53 -26.26
C PHE A 435 1.54 10.64 -26.08
N LEU A 436 1.47 11.43 -25.00
CA LEU A 436 2.48 12.43 -24.67
C LEU A 436 3.86 11.80 -24.41
N ILE A 437 3.89 10.61 -23.81
CA ILE A 437 5.12 9.85 -23.59
C ILE A 437 5.71 9.44 -24.94
N ALA A 438 4.91 8.84 -25.83
CA ALA A 438 5.37 8.39 -27.13
C ALA A 438 5.85 9.55 -28.01
N TYR A 439 5.14 10.67 -28.02
CA TYR A 439 5.51 11.87 -28.80
C TYR A 439 6.87 12.44 -28.41
N ASN A 440 7.12 12.64 -27.13
CA ASN A 440 8.34 13.30 -26.68
C ASN A 440 9.60 12.45 -26.79
N ALA A 441 9.48 11.12 -26.76
CA ALA A 441 10.64 10.24 -26.89
C ALA A 441 11.31 10.34 -28.27
N ASP A 442 10.56 10.74 -29.30
CA ASP A 442 11.04 10.87 -30.70
C ASP A 442 11.34 12.30 -31.15
N VAL A 443 11.13 13.32 -30.34
CA VAL A 443 11.38 14.73 -30.76
C VAL A 443 12.86 14.97 -30.89
N ARG A 444 13.35 14.98 -32.15
CA ARG A 444 14.77 15.19 -32.51
C ARG A 444 15.11 16.64 -32.81
N GLU A 445 14.13 17.48 -33.15
CA GLU A 445 14.38 18.90 -33.49
C GLU A 445 14.16 19.82 -32.29
N GLU A 446 15.21 20.54 -31.92
CA GLU A 446 15.14 21.49 -30.82
C GLU A 446 14.77 22.88 -31.35
N ASN A 447 13.52 23.27 -31.20
CA ASN A 447 13.03 24.63 -31.41
C ASN A 447 12.47 25.24 -30.11
N GLU A 448 12.30 26.56 -30.10
CA GLU A 448 11.81 27.27 -28.92
C GLU A 448 10.39 26.88 -28.51
N GLY A 449 9.53 26.45 -29.43
CA GLY A 449 8.20 25.95 -29.17
C GLY A 449 8.26 24.62 -28.37
N ASN A 450 9.10 23.70 -28.83
CA ASN A 450 9.31 22.39 -28.16
C ASN A 450 9.94 22.56 -26.78
N LYS A 451 10.89 23.49 -26.59
CA LYS A 451 11.44 23.79 -25.26
C LYS A 451 10.37 24.32 -24.33
N ARG A 452 9.52 25.23 -24.78
CA ARG A 452 8.41 25.77 -23.96
C ARG A 452 7.41 24.67 -23.58
N PHE A 453 7.07 23.82 -24.53
CA PHE A 453 6.16 22.70 -24.33
C PHE A 453 6.72 21.72 -23.27
N ARG A 454 7.99 21.28 -23.40
CA ARG A 454 8.63 20.41 -22.40
C ARG A 454 8.68 21.05 -21.01
N ARG A 455 8.98 22.35 -20.93
CA ARG A 455 8.97 23.09 -19.68
C ARG A 455 7.58 23.12 -19.05
N LEU A 456 6.53 23.28 -19.84
CA LEU A 456 5.14 23.22 -19.39
C LEU A 456 4.78 21.82 -18.90
N LEU A 457 5.16 20.77 -19.64
CA LEU A 457 4.96 19.37 -19.20
C LEU A 457 5.65 19.09 -17.86
N ALA A 458 6.90 19.51 -17.72
CA ALA A 458 7.67 19.30 -16.47
C ALA A 458 7.02 20.01 -15.27
N MET A 459 6.40 21.15 -15.50
CA MET A 459 5.67 21.88 -14.45
C MET A 459 4.28 21.30 -14.16
N THR A 460 3.56 20.85 -15.17
CA THR A 460 2.15 20.46 -15.02
C THR A 460 2.00 18.95 -14.83
N PHE A 461 2.77 18.15 -15.58
CA PHE A 461 2.71 16.69 -15.61
C PHE A 461 4.10 16.07 -15.38
N PRO A 462 4.68 16.22 -14.18
CA PRO A 462 6.04 15.76 -13.90
C PRO A 462 6.25 14.27 -14.15
N LYS A 463 5.23 13.42 -13.94
CA LYS A 463 5.30 11.99 -14.22
C LYS A 463 5.55 11.70 -15.71
N ILE A 464 4.88 12.41 -16.61
CA ILE A 464 5.07 12.26 -18.07
C ILE A 464 6.51 12.64 -18.45
N THR A 465 7.03 13.74 -17.92
CA THR A 465 8.41 14.15 -18.17
C THR A 465 9.42 13.11 -17.66
N ILE A 466 9.19 12.53 -16.49
CA ILE A 466 10.03 11.45 -15.95
C ILE A 466 9.96 10.22 -16.86
N SER A 467 8.77 9.85 -17.34
CA SER A 467 8.59 8.70 -18.24
C SER A 467 9.30 8.90 -19.59
N ASN A 468 9.20 10.09 -20.16
CA ASN A 468 9.92 10.44 -21.40
C ASN A 468 11.43 10.30 -21.24
N LEU A 469 11.98 10.84 -20.14
CA LEU A 469 13.40 10.71 -19.82
C LEU A 469 13.79 9.23 -19.66
N PHE A 470 12.99 8.46 -18.90
CA PHE A 470 13.27 7.05 -18.64
C PHE A 470 13.28 6.22 -19.92
N ILE A 471 12.25 6.35 -20.78
CA ILE A 471 12.18 5.63 -22.06
C ILE A 471 13.35 6.00 -22.94
N SER A 472 13.72 7.29 -23.05
CA SER A 472 14.88 7.73 -23.83
C SER A 472 16.18 7.06 -23.35
N ILE A 473 16.38 6.92 -22.03
CA ILE A 473 17.57 6.28 -21.46
C ILE A 473 17.57 4.77 -21.77
N ILE A 474 16.45 4.08 -21.61
CA ILE A 474 16.40 2.63 -21.81
C ILE A 474 16.53 2.23 -23.29
N LEU A 475 15.92 2.98 -24.22
CA LEU A 475 16.02 2.72 -25.67
C LEU A 475 17.47 2.86 -26.18
N GLU A 476 18.21 3.85 -25.69
CA GLU A 476 19.62 3.95 -26.05
C GLU A 476 20.45 2.79 -25.53
N ARG A 477 20.26 2.43 -24.27
CA ARG A 477 21.03 1.32 -23.65
C ARG A 477 20.78 -0.02 -24.37
N ARG A 478 19.59 -0.23 -24.94
CA ARG A 478 19.28 -1.41 -25.78
C ARG A 478 19.94 -1.36 -27.16
N ASN A 479 20.08 -0.17 -27.76
CA ASN A 479 20.71 -0.04 -29.08
C ASN A 479 22.25 -0.20 -29.05
N PHE A 480 22.86 -0.22 -27.85
CA PHE A 480 24.29 -0.43 -27.63
C PHE A 480 24.66 -1.86 -27.20
N ASN A 481 23.68 -2.74 -26.93
CA ASN A 481 23.86 -4.16 -26.67
C ASN A 481 23.36 -4.98 -27.85
#